data_a7dab44e0ecf231c1aa722afe357fec9
#
_entry.id   a7dab44e0ecf231c1aa722afe357fec9
#
_cell.length_a   1.000
_cell.length_b   1.000
_cell.length_c   1.000
_cell.angle_alpha   90.00
_cell.angle_beta   90.00
_cell.angle_gamma   90.00
#
_symmetry.space_group_name_H-M   'P 1'
#
loop_
_entity.id
_entity.type
_entity.pdbx_description
1 polymer ?
#
loop_
_entity_poly.entity_id
_entity_poly.type
_entity_poly.pdbx_seq_one_letter_code
_entity_poly.pdbx_strand_id
1 'polypeptide(L)'
;MLTLRPADVAIWSELLPEVLSGKMEPDGRAERRLESEQVGAFRFFAGTALAARADARAPAWLGAGAAVDGPDLRASDYVAEILCRCGHLAAPSSPFSDPRASAHFSRLPAMRACRAEFVSFAVDSLPPESGSLRVLDIGCGDGETLAELLPALVAAGRWDEVSAVTLLDPSPAMLSSAKARIASAWPDSHVEGRVARLEDVASTLAGPYDLVVGSLSLHHMPAEVKRRTLAALAPSLDHLLLLELDADHDTPELGSPRLAASVHQTYGWMLAQILGPDALDPVARESADRFVAPALVSLLTQPRGLRSEHHMPRERWMELLADALGPGVRPLGIRTALATPHADLFALHLGRPD
;
A
#
# COMPACT_ATOMS: atom_id res chain seq x y z
N MET A 1 12.05 9.62 2.99
CA MET A 1 10.66 10.13 3.13
C MET A 1 10.62 11.34 4.04
N LEU A 2 9.85 12.38 3.69
CA LEU A 2 9.66 13.58 4.52
C LEU A 2 8.94 13.23 5.82
N THR A 3 9.60 13.44 6.95
CA THR A 3 9.04 13.22 8.28
C THR A 3 8.90 14.56 9.00
N LEU A 4 7.67 14.97 9.32
CA LEU A 4 7.42 16.21 10.02
C LEU A 4 7.71 16.08 11.52
N ARG A 5 8.64 16.88 12.01
CA ARG A 5 8.89 17.05 13.46
C ARG A 5 7.70 17.77 14.11
N PRO A 6 7.53 17.68 15.43
CA PRO A 6 6.47 18.42 16.13
C PRO A 6 6.46 19.93 15.85
N ALA A 7 7.63 20.54 15.70
CA ALA A 7 7.77 21.96 15.34
C ALA A 7 7.23 22.26 13.93
N ASP A 8 7.49 21.39 12.97
CA ASP A 8 7.01 21.54 11.60
C ASP A 8 5.48 21.44 11.55
N VAL A 9 4.90 20.48 12.27
CA VAL A 9 3.45 20.34 12.42
C VAL A 9 2.81 21.60 13.03
N ALA A 10 3.46 22.20 14.04
CA ALA A 10 2.99 23.45 14.64
C ALA A 10 3.01 24.61 13.62
N ILE A 11 4.11 24.75 12.87
CA ILE A 11 4.25 25.79 11.83
C ILE A 11 3.16 25.62 10.76
N TRP A 12 2.94 24.41 10.24
CA TRP A 12 1.91 24.16 9.23
C TRP A 12 0.51 24.47 9.76
N SER A 13 0.25 24.13 11.03
CA SER A 13 -1.04 24.40 11.68
C SER A 13 -1.28 25.90 11.92
N GLU A 14 -0.22 26.68 12.15
CA GLU A 14 -0.30 28.15 12.26
C GLU A 14 -0.51 28.83 10.89
N LEU A 15 0.10 28.32 9.82
CA LEU A 15 -0.01 28.88 8.49
C LEU A 15 -1.34 28.58 7.80
N LEU A 16 -1.96 27.43 8.07
CA LEU A 16 -3.21 27.04 7.41
C LEU A 16 -4.35 28.05 7.57
N PRO A 17 -4.63 28.64 8.76
CA PRO A 17 -5.64 29.70 8.91
C PRO A 17 -5.41 30.92 8.02
N GLU A 18 -4.15 31.29 7.76
CA GLU A 18 -3.81 32.42 6.87
C GLU A 18 -4.16 32.06 5.42
N VAL A 19 -3.88 30.82 4.98
CA VAL A 19 -4.30 30.31 3.67
C VAL A 19 -5.83 30.33 3.56
N LEU A 20 -6.52 29.77 4.55
CA LEU A 20 -8.00 29.67 4.52
C LEU A 20 -8.68 31.00 4.52
N SER A 21 -8.12 32.02 5.20
CA SER A 21 -8.66 33.39 5.22
C SER A 21 -8.29 34.22 3.96
N GLY A 22 -7.47 33.69 3.04
CA GLY A 22 -6.98 34.41 1.87
C GLY A 22 -5.92 35.49 2.16
N LYS A 23 -5.33 35.44 3.35
CA LYS A 23 -4.20 36.33 3.72
C LYS A 23 -2.88 35.85 3.17
N MET A 24 -2.81 34.58 2.77
CA MET A 24 -1.64 33.93 2.20
C MET A 24 -1.96 33.38 0.81
N GLU A 25 -1.09 33.66 -0.13
CA GLU A 25 -1.11 33.13 -1.49
C GLU A 25 0.11 32.21 -1.71
N PRO A 26 0.11 31.30 -2.68
CA PRO A 26 1.21 30.39 -2.95
C PRO A 26 2.38 31.09 -3.69
N ASP A 27 2.80 32.28 -3.21
CA ASP A 27 3.78 33.16 -3.84
C ASP A 27 5.18 33.14 -3.21
N GLY A 28 5.40 32.21 -2.27
CA GLY A 28 6.68 32.01 -1.61
C GLY A 28 7.01 32.96 -0.44
N ARG A 29 6.17 33.98 -0.14
CA ARG A 29 6.49 34.93 0.94
C ARG A 29 6.28 34.34 2.33
N ALA A 30 5.21 33.61 2.52
CA ALA A 30 4.87 33.01 3.80
C ALA A 30 5.59 31.68 4.05
N GLU A 31 6.04 31.05 3.00
CA GLU A 31 6.76 29.77 3.02
C GLU A 31 8.21 29.90 3.52
N ARG A 32 8.70 31.13 3.77
CA ARG A 32 10.05 31.38 4.35
C ARG A 32 10.23 30.76 5.74
N ARG A 33 9.16 30.34 6.38
CA ARG A 33 9.17 29.61 7.66
C ARG A 33 9.33 28.10 7.47
N LEU A 34 9.22 27.61 6.23
CA LEU A 34 9.35 26.21 5.87
C LEU A 34 10.75 25.89 5.35
N GLU A 35 11.21 24.70 5.60
CA GLU A 35 12.36 24.15 4.89
C GLU A 35 11.99 23.90 3.43
N SER A 36 12.93 24.07 2.50
CA SER A 36 12.64 23.96 1.05
C SER A 36 11.98 22.65 0.64
N GLU A 37 12.36 21.56 1.29
CA GLU A 37 11.82 20.22 1.06
C GLU A 37 10.37 20.05 1.55
N GLN A 38 9.88 20.97 2.38
CA GLN A 38 8.52 20.94 2.92
C GLN A 38 7.53 21.73 2.06
N VAL A 39 8.00 22.61 1.18
CA VAL A 39 7.15 23.58 0.48
C VAL A 39 6.10 22.88 -0.40
N GLY A 40 6.49 21.88 -1.19
CA GLY A 40 5.56 21.12 -2.04
C GLY A 40 4.49 20.42 -1.22
N ALA A 41 4.90 19.71 -0.18
CA ALA A 41 3.99 19.00 0.72
C ALA A 41 3.07 19.95 1.51
N PHE A 42 3.54 21.13 1.92
CA PHE A 42 2.70 22.15 2.55
C PHE A 42 1.66 22.71 1.57
N ARG A 43 2.05 22.98 0.32
CA ARG A 43 1.12 23.44 -0.73
C ARG A 43 0.05 22.39 -1.04
N PHE A 44 0.43 21.12 -1.07
CA PHE A 44 -0.51 20.01 -1.17
C PHE A 44 -1.48 20.00 0.01
N PHE A 45 -0.99 20.13 1.23
CA PHE A 45 -1.83 20.22 2.45
C PHE A 45 -2.81 21.40 2.39
N ALA A 46 -2.32 22.59 2.05
CA ALA A 46 -3.16 23.79 1.91
C ALA A 46 -4.21 23.62 0.81
N GLY A 47 -3.81 23.12 -0.36
CA GLY A 47 -4.67 22.88 -1.50
C GLY A 47 -5.77 21.86 -1.20
N THR A 48 -5.45 20.76 -0.53
CA THR A 48 -6.44 19.75 -0.14
C THR A 48 -7.39 20.26 0.95
N ALA A 49 -6.90 21.09 1.88
CA ALA A 49 -7.73 21.74 2.90
C ALA A 49 -8.72 22.77 2.30
N LEU A 50 -8.32 23.46 1.25
CA LEU A 50 -9.21 24.34 0.45
C LEU A 50 -10.21 23.51 -0.34
N ALA A 51 -9.77 22.43 -1.00
CA ALA A 51 -10.65 21.54 -1.78
C ALA A 51 -11.75 20.92 -0.90
N ALA A 52 -11.43 20.53 0.33
CA ALA A 52 -12.41 20.02 1.29
C ALA A 52 -13.51 21.04 1.66
N ARG A 53 -13.30 22.33 1.36
CA ARG A 53 -14.24 23.43 1.57
C ARG A 53 -14.88 23.92 0.27
N ALA A 54 -14.64 23.23 -0.84
CA ALA A 54 -15.03 23.66 -2.18
C ALA A 54 -14.53 25.09 -2.53
N ASP A 55 -13.38 25.49 -2.00
CA ASP A 55 -12.78 26.80 -2.23
C ASP A 55 -12.09 26.82 -3.61
N ALA A 56 -12.49 27.81 -4.43
CA ALA A 56 -11.99 27.97 -5.81
C ALA A 56 -10.46 28.18 -5.92
N ARG A 57 -9.77 28.50 -4.82
CA ARG A 57 -8.32 28.67 -4.78
C ARG A 57 -7.55 27.35 -4.72
N ALA A 58 -8.22 26.22 -4.43
CA ALA A 58 -7.58 24.92 -4.28
C ALA A 58 -6.70 24.52 -5.49
N PRO A 59 -7.14 24.64 -6.76
CA PRO A 59 -6.32 24.30 -7.91
C PRO A 59 -5.03 25.14 -8.03
N ALA A 60 -5.07 26.42 -7.63
CA ALA A 60 -3.90 27.30 -7.68
C ALA A 60 -2.82 26.86 -6.67
N TRP A 61 -3.23 26.48 -5.44
CA TRP A 61 -2.30 25.95 -4.44
C TRP A 61 -1.71 24.61 -4.85
N LEU A 62 -2.52 23.70 -5.37
CA LEU A 62 -2.06 22.40 -5.88
C LEU A 62 -1.14 22.55 -7.09
N GLY A 63 -1.48 23.43 -8.05
CA GLY A 63 -0.61 23.71 -9.19
C GLY A 63 0.73 24.32 -8.79
N ALA A 64 0.74 25.19 -7.77
CA ALA A 64 1.98 25.71 -7.20
C ALA A 64 2.79 24.62 -6.49
N GLY A 65 2.14 23.66 -5.83
CA GLY A 65 2.78 22.46 -5.26
C GLY A 65 3.45 21.64 -6.36
N ALA A 66 2.72 21.27 -7.38
CA ALA A 66 3.23 20.49 -8.52
C ALA A 66 4.46 21.15 -9.19
N ALA A 67 4.50 22.46 -9.25
CA ALA A 67 5.66 23.20 -9.81
C ALA A 67 6.95 23.05 -8.98
N VAL A 68 6.84 22.70 -7.69
CA VAL A 68 7.97 22.47 -6.79
C VAL A 68 8.32 20.99 -6.69
N ASP A 69 7.31 20.11 -6.74
CA ASP A 69 7.46 18.67 -6.53
C ASP A 69 8.34 17.97 -7.59
N GLY A 70 8.39 18.52 -8.79
CA GLY A 70 9.11 17.91 -9.91
C GLY A 70 8.45 16.61 -10.42
N PRO A 71 9.17 15.83 -11.24
CA PRO A 71 8.61 14.64 -11.89
C PRO A 71 8.42 13.44 -10.94
N ASP A 72 9.09 13.44 -9.79
CA ASP A 72 9.12 12.30 -8.87
C ASP A 72 7.95 12.25 -7.89
N LEU A 73 7.16 13.33 -7.81
CA LEU A 73 5.98 13.46 -6.96
C LEU A 73 4.82 14.09 -7.73
N ARG A 74 3.76 13.34 -7.96
CA ARG A 74 2.62 13.79 -8.76
C ARG A 74 1.29 13.89 -7.99
N ALA A 75 1.32 13.91 -6.65
CA ALA A 75 0.10 14.04 -5.86
C ALA A 75 -0.61 15.37 -6.09
N SER A 76 0.13 16.48 -6.07
CA SER A 76 -0.42 17.82 -6.24
C SER A 76 -1.06 18.00 -7.62
N ASP A 77 -0.35 17.61 -8.68
CA ASP A 77 -0.80 17.65 -10.07
C ASP A 77 -2.07 16.80 -10.27
N TYR A 78 -2.03 15.57 -9.78
CA TYR A 78 -3.12 14.62 -9.96
C TYR A 78 -4.40 15.01 -9.20
N VAL A 79 -4.28 15.54 -7.96
CA VAL A 79 -5.42 16.05 -7.19
C VAL A 79 -6.01 17.30 -7.86
N ALA A 80 -5.18 18.20 -8.38
CA ALA A 80 -5.64 19.35 -9.15
C ALA A 80 -6.45 18.90 -10.38
N GLU A 81 -6.02 17.87 -11.08
CA GLU A 81 -6.73 17.30 -12.22
C GLU A 81 -8.07 16.66 -11.82
N ILE A 82 -8.13 15.92 -10.70
CA ILE A 82 -9.41 15.40 -10.16
C ILE A 82 -10.38 16.56 -9.92
N LEU A 83 -9.93 17.64 -9.28
CA LEU A 83 -10.78 18.81 -9.05
C LEU A 83 -11.26 19.48 -10.34
N CYS A 84 -10.39 19.59 -11.35
CA CYS A 84 -10.79 20.12 -12.65
C CYS A 84 -11.82 19.23 -13.37
N ARG A 85 -11.69 17.92 -13.28
CA ARG A 85 -12.60 16.97 -13.93
C ARG A 85 -13.93 16.83 -13.21
N CYS A 86 -13.93 16.78 -11.89
CA CYS A 86 -15.09 16.41 -11.07
C CYS A 86 -15.69 17.58 -10.28
N GLY A 87 -15.00 18.71 -10.16
CA GLY A 87 -15.39 19.84 -9.32
C GLY A 87 -15.18 19.62 -7.81
N HIS A 88 -14.87 18.41 -7.39
CA HIS A 88 -14.63 18.02 -5.99
C HIS A 88 -13.74 16.77 -5.92
N LEU A 89 -13.29 16.42 -4.72
CA LEU A 89 -12.51 15.20 -4.49
C LEU A 89 -13.45 13.99 -4.58
N ALA A 90 -13.37 13.25 -5.68
CA ALA A 90 -14.14 12.03 -5.92
C ALA A 90 -13.28 10.98 -6.64
N ALA A 91 -13.39 9.74 -6.21
CA ALA A 91 -12.75 8.62 -6.89
C ALA A 91 -13.63 8.11 -8.03
N PRO A 92 -13.09 7.92 -9.25
CA PRO A 92 -13.90 7.57 -10.42
C PRO A 92 -14.47 6.16 -10.39
N SER A 93 -13.83 5.17 -9.71
CA SER A 93 -14.28 3.78 -9.67
C SER A 93 -13.54 2.92 -8.64
N SER A 94 -14.01 1.67 -8.42
CA SER A 94 -13.28 0.68 -7.60
C SER A 94 -11.94 0.31 -8.23
N PRO A 95 -10.83 0.28 -7.47
CA PRO A 95 -9.49 0.01 -7.99
C PRO A 95 -9.32 -1.41 -8.53
N PHE A 96 -10.01 -2.38 -7.95
CA PHE A 96 -9.80 -3.81 -8.24
C PHE A 96 -10.80 -4.39 -9.26
N SER A 97 -11.52 -3.55 -10.00
CA SER A 97 -12.51 -4.00 -10.99
C SER A 97 -11.92 -4.34 -12.36
N ASP A 98 -10.71 -3.87 -12.68
CA ASP A 98 -10.04 -4.09 -13.97
C ASP A 98 -8.63 -4.68 -13.79
N PRO A 99 -8.42 -5.95 -14.17
CA PRO A 99 -7.10 -6.61 -14.07
C PRO A 99 -5.98 -5.92 -14.87
N ARG A 100 -6.32 -5.17 -15.93
CA ARG A 100 -5.31 -4.47 -16.74
C ARG A 100 -4.66 -3.33 -15.96
N ALA A 101 -5.43 -2.60 -15.15
CA ALA A 101 -4.91 -1.53 -14.31
C ALA A 101 -3.91 -2.07 -13.27
N SER A 102 -4.26 -3.18 -12.62
CA SER A 102 -3.37 -3.88 -11.68
C SER A 102 -2.14 -4.45 -12.38
N ALA A 103 -2.31 -5.08 -13.56
CA ALA A 103 -1.20 -5.61 -14.33
C ALA A 103 -0.22 -4.53 -14.79
N HIS A 104 -0.69 -3.31 -15.08
CA HIS A 104 0.19 -2.18 -15.36
C HIS A 104 1.02 -1.83 -14.13
N PHE A 105 0.38 -1.65 -12.96
CA PHE A 105 1.07 -1.35 -11.71
C PHE A 105 2.10 -2.41 -11.33
N SER A 106 1.73 -3.68 -11.36
CA SER A 106 2.64 -4.77 -10.97
C SER A 106 3.86 -4.91 -11.89
N ARG A 107 3.77 -4.43 -13.14
CA ARG A 107 4.86 -4.45 -14.14
C ARG A 107 5.78 -3.24 -14.10
N LEU A 108 5.49 -2.23 -13.31
CA LEU A 108 6.39 -1.08 -13.14
C LEU A 108 7.78 -1.56 -12.69
N PRO A 109 8.87 -0.95 -13.19
CA PRO A 109 10.23 -1.37 -12.83
C PRO A 109 10.46 -1.41 -11.31
N ALA A 110 9.96 -0.42 -10.58
CA ALA A 110 10.07 -0.36 -9.12
C ALA A 110 9.33 -1.52 -8.45
N MET A 111 8.13 -1.87 -8.92
CA MET A 111 7.34 -2.97 -8.33
C MET A 111 7.94 -4.34 -8.65
N ARG A 112 8.49 -4.52 -9.86
CA ARG A 112 9.24 -5.74 -10.19
C ARG A 112 10.49 -5.91 -9.34
N ALA A 113 11.25 -4.82 -9.15
CA ALA A 113 12.44 -4.86 -8.28
C ALA A 113 12.06 -5.17 -6.83
N CYS A 114 10.99 -4.56 -6.31
CA CYS A 114 10.46 -4.81 -4.99
C CYS A 114 10.04 -6.28 -4.81
N ARG A 115 9.34 -6.84 -5.78
CA ARG A 115 8.91 -8.24 -5.77
C ARG A 115 10.08 -9.22 -5.84
N ALA A 116 11.08 -8.94 -6.69
CA ALA A 116 12.30 -9.74 -6.76
C ALA A 116 13.05 -9.76 -5.42
N GLU A 117 13.14 -8.61 -4.75
CA GLU A 117 13.75 -8.52 -3.42
C GLU A 117 12.91 -9.25 -2.35
N PHE A 118 11.58 -9.17 -2.41
CA PHE A 118 10.69 -9.93 -1.53
C PHE A 118 10.88 -11.45 -1.71
N VAL A 119 10.96 -11.92 -2.95
CA VAL A 119 11.23 -13.34 -3.26
C VAL A 119 12.61 -13.77 -2.75
N SER A 120 13.65 -12.95 -2.98
CA SER A 120 14.99 -13.20 -2.44
C SER A 120 14.99 -13.28 -0.91
N PHE A 121 14.32 -12.33 -0.27
CA PHE A 121 14.18 -12.33 1.19
C PHE A 121 13.48 -13.59 1.72
N ALA A 122 12.41 -14.03 1.05
CA ALA A 122 11.69 -15.24 1.43
C ALA A 122 12.60 -16.47 1.32
N VAL A 123 13.35 -16.60 0.24
CA VAL A 123 14.33 -17.68 0.05
C VAL A 123 15.40 -17.66 1.16
N ASP A 124 15.90 -16.49 1.53
CA ASP A 124 16.97 -16.36 2.54
C ASP A 124 16.48 -16.63 3.96
N SER A 125 15.23 -16.25 4.27
CA SER A 125 14.72 -16.24 5.65
C SER A 125 13.90 -17.48 6.03
N LEU A 126 13.28 -18.17 5.07
CA LEU A 126 12.54 -19.39 5.33
C LEU A 126 13.51 -20.57 5.57
N PRO A 127 13.27 -21.41 6.61
CA PRO A 127 14.07 -22.59 6.84
C PRO A 127 13.87 -23.61 5.71
N PRO A 128 14.81 -24.54 5.50
CA PRO A 128 14.56 -25.70 4.65
C PRO A 128 13.58 -26.65 5.36
N GLU A 129 12.48 -26.93 4.69
CA GLU A 129 11.46 -27.87 5.15
C GLU A 129 11.44 -29.11 4.24
N SER A 130 11.15 -30.28 4.80
CA SER A 130 10.93 -31.47 4.00
C SER A 130 9.45 -31.66 3.67
N GLY A 131 9.15 -32.10 2.45
CA GLY A 131 7.80 -32.43 2.02
C GLY A 131 7.12 -31.36 1.19
N SER A 132 5.80 -31.35 1.20
CA SER A 132 4.98 -30.57 0.29
C SER A 132 4.42 -29.31 0.93
N LEU A 133 4.54 -28.18 0.23
CA LEU A 133 4.08 -26.87 0.66
C LEU A 133 2.57 -26.70 0.51
N ARG A 134 1.92 -26.25 1.57
CA ARG A 134 0.52 -25.77 1.58
C ARG A 134 0.54 -24.25 1.83
N VAL A 135 0.11 -23.46 0.87
CA VAL A 135 0.19 -22.01 0.95
C VAL A 135 -1.19 -21.34 0.93
N LEU A 136 -1.33 -20.27 1.71
CA LEU A 136 -2.44 -19.32 1.65
C LEU A 136 -1.90 -17.97 1.16
N ASP A 137 -2.45 -17.43 0.08
CA ASP A 137 -2.14 -16.09 -0.42
C ASP A 137 -3.31 -15.14 -0.15
N ILE A 138 -3.08 -14.14 0.70
CA ILE A 138 -4.07 -13.18 1.18
C ILE A 138 -4.03 -11.92 0.30
N GLY A 139 -5.16 -11.62 -0.38
CA GLY A 139 -5.20 -10.54 -1.36
C GLY A 139 -4.29 -10.87 -2.53
N CYS A 140 -4.48 -12.07 -3.09
CA CYS A 140 -3.57 -12.63 -4.10
C CYS A 140 -3.47 -11.80 -5.39
N GLY A 141 -4.39 -10.84 -5.60
CA GLY A 141 -4.43 -10.06 -6.83
C GLY A 141 -4.51 -10.97 -8.06
N ASP A 142 -3.67 -10.72 -9.06
CA ASP A 142 -3.57 -11.56 -10.26
C ASP A 142 -2.61 -12.76 -10.10
N GLY A 143 -2.07 -13.00 -8.90
CA GLY A 143 -1.20 -14.11 -8.56
C GLY A 143 0.26 -13.96 -8.99
N GLU A 144 0.69 -12.78 -9.45
CA GLU A 144 2.05 -12.59 -9.99
C GLU A 144 3.13 -12.80 -8.92
N THR A 145 2.92 -12.27 -7.70
CA THR A 145 3.88 -12.44 -6.59
C THR A 145 4.07 -13.92 -6.25
N LEU A 146 2.98 -14.66 -6.11
CA LEU A 146 3.04 -16.08 -5.77
C LEU A 146 3.64 -16.92 -6.91
N ALA A 147 3.36 -16.57 -8.16
CA ALA A 147 3.93 -17.24 -9.34
C ALA A 147 5.46 -17.07 -9.46
N GLU A 148 6.02 -16.00 -8.91
CA GLU A 148 7.48 -15.82 -8.81
C GLU A 148 8.05 -16.49 -7.54
N LEU A 149 7.31 -16.46 -6.44
CA LEU A 149 7.76 -16.96 -5.13
C LEU A 149 7.87 -18.49 -5.09
N LEU A 150 6.82 -19.20 -5.49
CA LEU A 150 6.78 -20.66 -5.36
C LEU A 150 7.92 -21.38 -6.09
N PRO A 151 8.22 -21.07 -7.37
CA PRO A 151 9.35 -21.69 -8.06
C PRO A 151 10.70 -21.40 -7.39
N ALA A 152 10.86 -20.19 -6.83
CA ALA A 152 12.10 -19.80 -6.16
C ALA A 152 12.30 -20.59 -4.86
N LEU A 153 11.23 -20.82 -4.07
CA LEU A 153 11.29 -21.60 -2.85
C LEU A 153 11.63 -23.08 -3.12
N VAL A 154 11.01 -23.69 -4.13
CA VAL A 154 11.30 -25.08 -4.51
C VAL A 154 12.70 -25.19 -5.08
N ALA A 155 13.12 -24.29 -5.97
CA ALA A 155 14.48 -24.29 -6.52
C ALA A 155 15.57 -24.10 -5.47
N ALA A 156 15.26 -23.37 -4.38
CA ALA A 156 16.17 -23.18 -3.25
C ALA A 156 16.11 -24.32 -2.20
N GLY A 157 15.29 -25.35 -2.45
CA GLY A 157 15.13 -26.50 -1.53
C GLY A 157 14.48 -26.10 -0.20
N ARG A 158 13.59 -25.10 -0.21
CA ARG A 158 12.80 -24.73 0.97
C ARG A 158 11.67 -25.72 1.21
N TRP A 159 11.07 -26.23 0.15
CA TRP A 159 10.15 -27.37 0.11
C TRP A 159 10.44 -28.21 -1.14
N ASP A 160 10.05 -29.48 -1.11
CA ASP A 160 10.27 -30.39 -2.24
C ASP A 160 9.28 -30.13 -3.40
N GLU A 161 8.04 -29.78 -3.05
CA GLU A 161 6.94 -29.55 -4.01
C GLU A 161 5.86 -28.62 -3.43
N VAL A 162 4.91 -28.22 -4.25
CA VAL A 162 3.71 -27.47 -3.85
C VAL A 162 2.50 -28.37 -3.99
N SER A 163 1.84 -28.74 -2.88
CA SER A 163 0.67 -29.63 -2.88
C SER A 163 -0.67 -28.89 -2.91
N ALA A 164 -0.77 -27.74 -2.25
CA ALA A 164 -2.00 -26.99 -2.20
C ALA A 164 -1.77 -25.47 -2.16
N VAL A 165 -2.60 -24.75 -2.91
CA VAL A 165 -2.62 -23.28 -2.95
C VAL A 165 -4.04 -22.79 -2.71
N THR A 166 -4.24 -22.04 -1.63
CA THR A 166 -5.48 -21.32 -1.35
C THR A 166 -5.27 -19.85 -1.71
N LEU A 167 -6.05 -19.36 -2.66
CA LEU A 167 -6.01 -17.97 -3.12
C LEU A 167 -7.22 -17.21 -2.55
N LEU A 168 -7.00 -16.09 -1.90
CA LEU A 168 -8.05 -15.25 -1.32
C LEU A 168 -7.98 -13.85 -1.91
N ASP A 169 -9.05 -13.39 -2.55
CA ASP A 169 -9.15 -12.01 -3.05
C ASP A 169 -10.63 -11.59 -3.13
N PRO A 170 -11.00 -10.35 -2.75
CA PRO A 170 -12.39 -9.89 -2.86
C PRO A 170 -12.83 -9.62 -4.32
N SER A 171 -11.90 -9.52 -5.27
CA SER A 171 -12.19 -9.31 -6.69
C SER A 171 -12.29 -10.64 -7.45
N PRO A 172 -13.49 -11.03 -7.97
CA PRO A 172 -13.61 -12.23 -8.77
C PRO A 172 -12.71 -12.25 -10.02
N ALA A 173 -12.49 -11.08 -10.64
CA ALA A 173 -11.67 -10.97 -11.82
C ALA A 173 -10.19 -11.22 -11.52
N MET A 174 -9.68 -10.66 -10.42
CA MET A 174 -8.31 -10.86 -9.97
C MET A 174 -8.10 -12.32 -9.57
N LEU A 175 -8.99 -12.87 -8.76
CA LEU A 175 -8.95 -14.27 -8.33
C LEU A 175 -8.97 -15.25 -9.51
N SER A 176 -9.78 -14.98 -10.53
CA SER A 176 -9.81 -15.82 -11.75
C SER A 176 -8.45 -15.79 -12.48
N SER A 177 -7.82 -14.63 -12.59
CA SER A 177 -6.51 -14.50 -13.20
C SER A 177 -5.43 -15.23 -12.39
N ALA A 178 -5.42 -15.05 -11.07
CA ALA A 178 -4.49 -15.73 -10.16
C ALA A 178 -4.64 -17.26 -10.26
N LYS A 179 -5.88 -17.77 -10.19
CA LYS A 179 -6.15 -19.19 -10.28
C LYS A 179 -5.66 -19.81 -11.60
N ALA A 180 -5.92 -19.13 -12.73
CA ALA A 180 -5.44 -19.60 -14.02
C ALA A 180 -3.90 -19.62 -14.10
N ARG A 181 -3.24 -18.58 -13.58
CA ARG A 181 -1.78 -18.47 -13.55
C ARG A 181 -1.15 -19.58 -12.70
N ILE A 182 -1.63 -19.77 -11.47
CA ILE A 182 -1.06 -20.74 -10.55
C ILE A 182 -1.36 -22.19 -11.01
N ALA A 183 -2.58 -22.49 -11.45
CA ALA A 183 -2.91 -23.82 -11.97
C ALA A 183 -2.12 -24.20 -13.24
N SER A 184 -1.76 -23.20 -14.05
CA SER A 184 -0.90 -23.45 -15.21
C SER A 184 0.56 -23.74 -14.82
N ALA A 185 1.08 -23.07 -13.79
CA ALA A 185 2.46 -23.26 -13.31
C ALA A 185 2.61 -24.53 -12.46
N TRP A 186 1.55 -24.92 -11.74
CA TRP A 186 1.51 -26.05 -10.79
C TRP A 186 0.31 -26.96 -11.10
N PRO A 187 0.34 -27.72 -12.21
CA PRO A 187 -0.82 -28.50 -12.66
C PRO A 187 -1.19 -29.66 -11.72
N ASP A 188 -0.24 -30.17 -10.93
CA ASP A 188 -0.43 -31.26 -9.98
C ASP A 188 -0.87 -30.80 -8.59
N SER A 189 -0.87 -29.48 -8.34
CA SER A 189 -1.26 -28.89 -7.08
C SER A 189 -2.78 -28.69 -7.00
N HIS A 190 -3.33 -28.83 -5.80
CA HIS A 190 -4.72 -28.44 -5.55
C HIS A 190 -4.84 -26.91 -5.42
N VAL A 191 -5.44 -26.23 -6.41
CA VAL A 191 -5.61 -24.78 -6.41
C VAL A 191 -7.06 -24.40 -6.12
N GLU A 192 -7.31 -23.88 -4.91
CA GLU A 192 -8.61 -23.34 -4.48
C GLU A 192 -8.61 -21.81 -4.53
N GLY A 193 -9.72 -21.21 -4.97
CA GLY A 193 -9.93 -19.76 -4.94
C GLY A 193 -11.17 -19.39 -4.16
N ARG A 194 -11.09 -18.38 -3.27
CA ARG A 194 -12.21 -17.86 -2.48
C ARG A 194 -12.38 -16.36 -2.73
N VAL A 195 -13.55 -15.97 -3.23
CA VAL A 195 -13.94 -14.56 -3.36
C VAL A 195 -14.42 -14.08 -2.00
N ALA A 196 -13.52 -13.51 -1.21
CA ALA A 196 -13.84 -13.01 0.13
C ALA A 196 -12.75 -12.04 0.61
N ARG A 197 -13.09 -11.23 1.63
CA ARG A 197 -12.10 -10.52 2.44
C ARG A 197 -11.60 -11.44 3.55
N LEU A 198 -10.33 -11.27 3.96
CA LEU A 198 -9.74 -12.10 5.01
C LEU A 198 -10.54 -12.00 6.33
N GLU A 199 -10.96 -10.80 6.71
CA GLU A 199 -11.72 -10.56 7.95
C GLU A 199 -13.06 -11.30 8.02
N ASP A 200 -13.62 -11.66 6.87
CA ASP A 200 -14.89 -12.38 6.80
C ASP A 200 -14.73 -13.90 6.92
N VAL A 201 -13.53 -14.43 6.62
CA VAL A 201 -13.30 -15.87 6.50
C VAL A 201 -12.18 -16.45 7.37
N ALA A 202 -11.37 -15.61 8.02
CA ALA A 202 -10.18 -16.04 8.76
C ALA A 202 -10.42 -17.20 9.73
N SER A 203 -11.55 -17.19 10.46
CA SER A 203 -11.94 -18.25 11.41
C SER A 203 -12.43 -19.54 10.76
N THR A 204 -12.68 -19.53 9.45
CA THR A 204 -13.20 -20.69 8.68
C THR A 204 -12.20 -21.25 7.69
N LEU A 205 -11.01 -20.62 7.60
CA LEU A 205 -9.92 -21.13 6.76
C LEU A 205 -9.39 -22.43 7.35
N ALA A 206 -9.49 -23.50 6.58
CA ALA A 206 -9.09 -24.84 6.99
C ALA A 206 -7.58 -25.04 6.81
N GLY A 207 -6.79 -24.58 7.79
CA GLY A 207 -5.35 -24.91 7.85
C GLY A 207 -5.10 -26.40 8.16
N PRO A 208 -3.87 -26.78 8.44
CA PRO A 208 -2.70 -25.92 8.55
C PRO A 208 -2.18 -25.42 7.21
N TYR A 209 -1.53 -24.24 7.24
CA TYR A 209 -0.75 -23.70 6.14
C TYR A 209 0.70 -23.59 6.58
N ASP A 210 1.60 -24.18 5.81
CA ASP A 210 3.04 -24.09 6.06
C ASP A 210 3.50 -22.65 5.82
N LEU A 211 2.88 -21.97 4.84
CA LEU A 211 3.19 -20.60 4.49
C LEU A 211 1.92 -19.77 4.24
N VAL A 212 1.83 -18.63 4.89
CA VAL A 212 0.85 -17.58 4.59
C VAL A 212 1.58 -16.39 3.99
N VAL A 213 1.09 -15.88 2.87
CA VAL A 213 1.65 -14.71 2.16
C VAL A 213 0.64 -13.58 2.16
N GLY A 214 1.08 -12.37 2.48
CA GLY A 214 0.31 -11.14 2.31
C GLY A 214 1.19 -10.08 1.64
N SER A 215 0.93 -9.81 0.38
CA SER A 215 1.71 -8.83 -0.39
C SER A 215 0.85 -7.62 -0.72
N LEU A 216 1.09 -6.50 -0.04
CA LEU A 216 0.35 -5.24 -0.22
C LEU A 216 -1.17 -5.44 -0.12
N SER A 217 -1.62 -6.14 0.91
CA SER A 217 -3.03 -6.53 1.04
C SER A 217 -3.62 -6.26 2.42
N LEU A 218 -2.83 -6.37 3.50
CA LEU A 218 -3.37 -6.25 4.84
C LEU A 218 -3.62 -4.80 5.27
N HIS A 219 -3.04 -3.82 4.57
CA HIS A 219 -3.27 -2.40 4.85
C HIS A 219 -4.71 -1.94 4.55
N HIS A 220 -5.51 -2.72 3.86
CA HIS A 220 -6.94 -2.42 3.64
C HIS A 220 -7.81 -2.59 4.89
N MET A 221 -7.28 -3.19 5.96
CA MET A 221 -7.99 -3.35 7.22
C MET A 221 -7.53 -2.32 8.26
N PRO A 222 -8.43 -1.72 9.07
CA PRO A 222 -8.04 -0.97 10.26
C PRO A 222 -7.23 -1.83 11.24
N ALA A 223 -6.35 -1.21 12.03
CA ALA A 223 -5.42 -1.91 12.93
C ALA A 223 -6.12 -2.92 13.87
N GLU A 224 -7.27 -2.56 14.43
CA GLU A 224 -8.06 -3.44 15.30
C GLU A 224 -8.62 -4.66 14.55
N VAL A 225 -9.05 -4.46 13.31
CA VAL A 225 -9.53 -5.55 12.45
C VAL A 225 -8.37 -6.48 12.07
N LYS A 226 -7.21 -5.91 11.67
CA LYS A 226 -5.99 -6.68 11.42
C LYS A 226 -5.64 -7.59 12.59
N ARG A 227 -5.58 -7.01 13.79
CA ARG A 227 -5.21 -7.74 15.02
C ARG A 227 -6.14 -8.93 15.27
N ARG A 228 -7.44 -8.69 15.27
CA ARG A 228 -8.45 -9.74 15.49
C ARG A 228 -8.42 -10.82 14.40
N THR A 229 -8.27 -10.42 13.15
CA THR A 229 -8.26 -11.31 11.99
C THR A 229 -7.01 -12.18 11.99
N LEU A 230 -5.84 -11.61 12.26
CA LEU A 230 -4.58 -12.34 12.35
C LEU A 230 -4.56 -13.27 13.57
N ALA A 231 -5.14 -12.87 14.70
CA ALA A 231 -5.30 -13.73 15.86
C ALA A 231 -6.16 -14.98 15.54
N ALA A 232 -7.22 -14.81 14.73
CA ALA A 232 -8.05 -15.95 14.28
C ALA A 232 -7.29 -16.88 13.31
N LEU A 233 -6.36 -16.36 12.52
CA LEU A 233 -5.56 -17.13 11.58
C LEU A 233 -4.34 -17.81 12.26
N ALA A 234 -3.85 -17.29 13.37
CA ALA A 234 -2.63 -17.75 14.04
C ALA A 234 -2.54 -19.25 14.31
N PRO A 235 -3.62 -19.97 14.69
CA PRO A 235 -3.57 -21.42 14.89
C PRO A 235 -3.32 -22.23 13.61
N SER A 236 -3.55 -21.63 12.45
CA SER A 236 -3.55 -22.31 11.13
C SER A 236 -2.30 -22.03 10.30
N LEU A 237 -1.29 -21.29 10.83
CA LEU A 237 -0.08 -20.94 10.10
C LEU A 237 1.18 -21.34 10.85
N ASP A 238 2.22 -21.75 10.10
CA ASP A 238 3.58 -21.96 10.62
C ASP A 238 4.47 -20.76 10.28
N HIS A 239 4.44 -20.28 9.03
CA HIS A 239 5.18 -19.11 8.58
C HIS A 239 4.26 -18.05 7.96
N LEU A 240 4.56 -16.78 8.23
CA LEU A 240 3.90 -15.61 7.63
C LEU A 240 4.93 -14.71 6.94
N LEU A 241 4.78 -14.50 5.64
CA LEU A 241 5.54 -13.51 4.86
C LEU A 241 4.66 -12.32 4.53
N LEU A 242 5.13 -11.12 4.86
CA LEU A 242 4.45 -9.87 4.53
C LEU A 242 5.34 -8.97 3.68
N LEU A 243 4.72 -8.27 2.74
CA LEU A 243 5.29 -7.13 2.02
C LEU A 243 4.33 -5.95 2.20
N GLU A 244 4.77 -4.87 2.83
CA GLU A 244 3.92 -3.71 3.13
C GLU A 244 4.67 -2.39 2.98
N LEU A 245 3.91 -1.30 2.81
CA LEU A 245 4.42 0.06 2.75
C LEU A 245 4.72 0.57 4.17
N ASP A 246 5.91 1.14 4.35
CA ASP A 246 6.35 1.78 5.60
C ASP A 246 5.86 3.23 5.64
N ALA A 247 4.60 3.43 6.01
CA ALA A 247 3.97 4.74 6.07
C ALA A 247 2.89 4.77 7.16
N ASP A 248 2.59 5.94 7.72
CA ASP A 248 1.51 6.09 8.68
C ASP A 248 0.28 6.77 8.05
N HIS A 249 -0.65 5.96 7.57
CA HIS A 249 -1.97 6.40 7.11
C HIS A 249 -3.09 6.01 8.07
N ASP A 250 -2.77 5.30 9.15
CA ASP A 250 -3.75 4.82 10.12
C ASP A 250 -3.93 5.79 11.31
N THR A 251 -2.83 6.34 11.87
CA THR A 251 -2.90 7.15 13.08
C THR A 251 -3.25 8.63 12.89
N PRO A 252 -2.77 9.33 11.84
CA PRO A 252 -3.02 10.75 11.74
C PRO A 252 -4.49 11.07 11.45
N GLU A 253 -4.99 12.13 12.11
CA GLU A 253 -6.35 12.61 11.89
C GLU A 253 -6.53 13.22 10.48
N LEU A 254 -7.79 13.20 10.00
CA LEU A 254 -8.17 13.83 8.74
C LEU A 254 -7.79 15.32 8.75
N GLY A 255 -7.18 15.77 7.66
CA GLY A 255 -6.75 17.16 7.51
C GLY A 255 -5.59 17.57 8.42
N SER A 256 -4.84 16.61 9.00
CA SER A 256 -3.62 16.91 9.74
C SER A 256 -2.42 17.07 8.80
N PRO A 257 -1.43 17.92 9.17
CA PRO A 257 -0.19 18.05 8.40
C PRO A 257 0.54 16.71 8.17
N ARG A 258 0.56 15.83 9.18
CA ARG A 258 1.23 14.53 9.07
C ARG A 258 0.58 13.61 8.04
N LEU A 259 -0.75 13.53 8.02
CA LEU A 259 -1.45 12.74 7.00
C LEU A 259 -1.17 13.29 5.60
N ALA A 260 -1.31 14.61 5.43
CA ALA A 260 -1.08 15.24 4.14
C ALA A 260 0.35 15.04 3.63
N ALA A 261 1.36 15.19 4.49
CA ALA A 261 2.75 14.95 4.12
C ALA A 261 3.00 13.49 3.74
N SER A 262 2.49 12.53 4.50
CA SER A 262 2.62 11.10 4.20
C SER A 262 1.95 10.75 2.87
N VAL A 263 0.71 11.19 2.65
CA VAL A 263 -0.03 10.98 1.41
C VAL A 263 0.67 11.64 0.22
N HIS A 264 1.13 12.88 0.37
CA HIS A 264 1.88 13.60 -0.67
C HIS A 264 3.11 12.82 -1.14
N GLN A 265 3.89 12.28 -0.20
CA GLN A 265 5.11 11.53 -0.51
C GLN A 265 4.77 10.17 -1.15
N THR A 266 4.00 9.34 -0.46
CA THR A 266 3.79 7.95 -0.87
C THR A 266 2.95 7.84 -2.14
N TYR A 267 1.80 8.51 -2.19
CA TYR A 267 0.93 8.48 -3.37
C TYR A 267 1.45 9.37 -4.50
N GLY A 268 2.17 10.46 -4.17
CA GLY A 268 2.86 11.27 -5.17
C GLY A 268 3.92 10.47 -5.91
N TRP A 269 4.73 9.72 -5.20
CA TRP A 269 5.70 8.81 -5.79
C TRP A 269 5.01 7.69 -6.61
N MET A 270 4.00 7.05 -6.05
CA MET A 270 3.26 5.98 -6.74
C MET A 270 2.65 6.46 -8.06
N LEU A 271 2.03 7.65 -8.06
CA LEU A 271 1.51 8.29 -9.25
C LEU A 271 2.60 8.61 -10.28
N ALA A 272 3.76 9.07 -9.82
CA ALA A 272 4.90 9.30 -10.71
C ALA A 272 5.39 8.02 -11.37
N GLN A 273 5.41 6.89 -10.64
CA GLN A 273 5.75 5.59 -11.23
C GLN A 273 4.71 5.14 -12.25
N ILE A 274 3.41 5.22 -11.93
CA ILE A 274 2.31 4.75 -12.78
C ILE A 274 2.22 5.57 -14.07
N LEU A 275 2.25 6.89 -13.93
CA LEU A 275 2.07 7.80 -15.07
C LEU A 275 3.37 7.95 -15.90
N GLY A 276 4.53 7.74 -15.28
CA GLY A 276 5.83 7.86 -15.95
C GLY A 276 6.01 9.21 -16.67
N PRO A 277 6.96 9.30 -17.62
CA PRO A 277 7.11 10.47 -18.46
C PRO A 277 5.96 10.61 -19.49
N ASP A 278 5.25 9.51 -19.81
CA ASP A 278 4.17 9.46 -20.81
C ASP A 278 2.79 9.43 -20.14
N ALA A 279 2.40 10.54 -19.50
CA ALA A 279 1.07 10.70 -18.89
C ALA A 279 -0.11 10.53 -19.88
N LEU A 280 0.16 10.36 -21.17
CA LEU A 280 -0.83 10.15 -22.23
C LEU A 280 -1.14 8.68 -22.49
N ASP A 281 -0.45 7.72 -21.88
CA ASP A 281 -0.81 6.31 -21.99
C ASP A 281 -2.17 6.07 -21.32
N PRO A 282 -3.21 5.68 -22.07
CA PRO A 282 -4.55 5.45 -21.51
C PRO A 282 -4.57 4.38 -20.42
N VAL A 283 -3.70 3.37 -20.50
CA VAL A 283 -3.61 2.30 -19.48
C VAL A 283 -2.99 2.83 -18.20
N ALA A 284 -1.93 3.63 -18.30
CA ALA A 284 -1.32 4.29 -17.15
C ALA A 284 -2.33 5.21 -16.44
N ARG A 285 -3.07 6.00 -17.21
CA ARG A 285 -4.12 6.87 -16.68
C ARG A 285 -5.24 6.07 -16.01
N GLU A 286 -5.72 5.02 -16.64
CA GLU A 286 -6.73 4.13 -16.08
C GLU A 286 -6.22 3.45 -14.81
N SER A 287 -4.95 3.05 -14.76
CA SER A 287 -4.31 2.49 -13.57
C SER A 287 -4.27 3.51 -12.43
N ALA A 288 -3.89 4.77 -12.68
CA ALA A 288 -3.92 5.82 -11.66
C ALA A 288 -5.34 6.08 -11.15
N ASP A 289 -6.31 6.23 -12.06
CA ASP A 289 -7.71 6.52 -11.72
C ASP A 289 -8.39 5.38 -10.96
N ARG A 290 -8.05 4.12 -11.25
CA ARG A 290 -8.69 2.94 -10.65
C ARG A 290 -7.93 2.38 -9.45
N PHE A 291 -6.62 2.50 -9.43
CA PHE A 291 -5.78 1.89 -8.40
C PHE A 291 -5.37 2.87 -7.30
N VAL A 292 -5.04 4.12 -7.66
CA VAL A 292 -4.52 5.11 -6.70
C VAL A 292 -5.58 6.10 -6.24
N ALA A 293 -6.42 6.61 -7.15
CA ALA A 293 -7.38 7.66 -6.82
C ALA A 293 -8.35 7.30 -5.68
N PRO A 294 -8.93 6.07 -5.61
CA PRO A 294 -9.84 5.72 -4.50
C PRO A 294 -9.16 5.80 -3.14
N ALA A 295 -7.94 5.28 -3.02
CA ALA A 295 -7.16 5.33 -1.80
C ALA A 295 -6.78 6.77 -1.43
N LEU A 296 -6.26 7.53 -2.39
CA LEU A 296 -5.90 8.93 -2.22
C LEU A 296 -7.09 9.78 -1.76
N VAL A 297 -8.23 9.66 -2.44
CA VAL A 297 -9.44 10.40 -2.09
C VAL A 297 -9.97 9.97 -0.73
N SER A 298 -9.95 8.68 -0.42
CA SER A 298 -10.37 8.18 0.89
C SER A 298 -9.53 8.78 2.02
N LEU A 299 -8.20 8.82 1.88
CA LEU A 299 -7.28 9.42 2.85
C LEU A 299 -7.49 10.92 3.04
N LEU A 300 -7.89 11.62 1.98
CA LEU A 300 -8.12 13.07 2.01
C LEU A 300 -9.53 13.48 2.47
N THR A 301 -10.49 12.55 2.48
CA THR A 301 -11.91 12.88 2.74
C THR A 301 -12.54 12.09 3.88
N GLN A 302 -11.99 10.94 4.25
CA GLN A 302 -12.59 10.07 5.24
C GLN A 302 -11.90 10.19 6.61
N PRO A 303 -12.67 10.22 7.71
CA PRO A 303 -12.10 10.18 9.04
C PRO A 303 -11.40 8.85 9.30
N ARG A 304 -10.51 8.85 10.29
CA ARG A 304 -9.85 7.65 10.79
C ARG A 304 -10.85 6.50 11.03
N GLY A 305 -10.51 5.30 10.63
CA GLY A 305 -11.36 4.10 10.76
C GLY A 305 -12.38 3.89 9.64
N LEU A 306 -12.65 4.90 8.79
CA LEU A 306 -13.49 4.77 7.60
C LEU A 306 -12.69 4.83 6.30
N ARG A 307 -11.39 5.00 6.38
CA ARG A 307 -10.48 5.01 5.20
C ARG A 307 -10.41 3.64 4.55
N SER A 308 -10.08 3.60 3.28
CA SER A 308 -9.80 2.35 2.57
C SER A 308 -8.37 1.84 2.80
N GLU A 309 -7.50 2.70 3.34
CA GLU A 309 -6.07 2.44 3.53
C GLU A 309 -5.65 2.72 4.97
N HIS A 310 -4.94 1.74 5.55
CA HIS A 310 -4.48 1.76 6.94
C HIS A 310 -3.03 1.29 7.01
N HIS A 311 -2.16 1.88 6.18
CA HIS A 311 -0.72 1.63 6.28
C HIS A 311 -0.21 2.05 7.65
N MET A 312 0.74 1.29 8.17
CA MET A 312 1.38 1.53 9.46
C MET A 312 2.89 1.52 9.29
N PRO A 313 3.63 2.29 10.12
CA PRO A 313 5.07 2.16 10.19
C PRO A 313 5.49 0.73 10.57
N ARG A 314 6.65 0.34 10.12
CA ARG A 314 7.24 -0.99 10.34
C ARG A 314 7.21 -1.42 11.81
N GLU A 315 7.54 -0.51 12.72
CA GLU A 315 7.55 -0.77 14.16
C GLU A 315 6.16 -1.13 14.68
N ARG A 316 5.13 -0.41 14.22
CA ARG A 316 3.74 -0.71 14.60
C ARG A 316 3.22 -2.01 14.01
N TRP A 317 3.68 -2.39 12.80
CA TRP A 317 3.41 -3.70 12.26
C TRP A 317 3.98 -4.80 13.16
N MET A 318 5.23 -4.65 13.62
CA MET A 318 5.89 -5.61 14.51
C MET A 318 5.13 -5.77 15.84
N GLU A 319 4.72 -4.65 16.46
CA GLU A 319 3.93 -4.65 17.69
C GLU A 319 2.58 -5.35 17.51
N LEU A 320 1.84 -4.99 16.43
CA LEU A 320 0.54 -5.58 16.13
C LEU A 320 0.63 -7.08 15.89
N LEU A 321 1.63 -7.52 15.12
CA LEU A 321 1.82 -8.94 14.80
C LEU A 321 2.23 -9.75 16.02
N ALA A 322 3.09 -9.22 16.87
CA ALA A 322 3.47 -9.89 18.12
C ALA A 322 2.26 -10.07 19.07
N ASP A 323 1.40 -9.04 19.16
CA ASP A 323 0.16 -9.11 19.96
C ASP A 323 -0.85 -10.10 19.34
N ALA A 324 -1.06 -10.04 18.04
CA ALA A 324 -2.09 -10.83 17.34
C ALA A 324 -1.73 -12.32 17.26
N LEU A 325 -0.49 -12.64 16.92
CA LEU A 325 -0.05 -14.03 16.69
C LEU A 325 0.36 -14.74 17.95
N GLY A 326 0.57 -13.99 19.05
CA GLY A 326 0.93 -14.54 20.36
C GLY A 326 2.38 -15.06 20.46
N PRO A 327 2.77 -15.54 21.64
CA PRO A 327 4.18 -15.83 21.96
C PRO A 327 4.78 -17.04 21.19
N GLY A 328 3.95 -17.83 20.55
CA GLY A 328 4.38 -18.98 19.74
C GLY A 328 4.87 -18.61 18.33
N VAL A 329 4.71 -17.34 17.92
CA VAL A 329 5.16 -16.85 16.62
C VAL A 329 6.04 -15.62 16.85
N ARG A 330 7.22 -15.60 16.24
CA ARG A 330 8.17 -14.49 16.42
C ARG A 330 8.73 -14.02 15.08
N PRO A 331 9.24 -12.77 15.01
CA PRO A 331 9.98 -12.30 13.85
C PRO A 331 11.24 -13.14 13.63
N LEU A 332 11.41 -13.64 12.41
CA LEU A 332 12.57 -14.40 11.94
C LEU A 332 13.43 -13.57 10.99
N GLY A 333 12.86 -12.59 10.33
CA GLY A 333 13.60 -11.67 9.46
C GLY A 333 12.79 -10.42 9.10
N ILE A 334 13.53 -9.37 8.78
CA ILE A 334 12.99 -8.12 8.24
C ILE A 334 13.99 -7.54 7.25
N ARG A 335 13.49 -7.02 6.10
CA ARG A 335 14.32 -6.43 5.06
C ARG A 335 13.57 -5.28 4.37
N THR A 336 14.29 -4.24 3.98
CA THR A 336 13.73 -3.23 3.07
C THR A 336 13.69 -3.81 1.67
N ALA A 337 12.49 -4.00 1.12
CA ALA A 337 12.29 -4.55 -0.21
C ALA A 337 12.38 -3.49 -1.32
N LEU A 338 12.08 -2.24 -0.98
CA LEU A 338 12.30 -1.08 -1.83
C LEU A 338 12.59 0.13 -0.95
N ALA A 339 13.65 0.87 -1.25
CA ALA A 339 13.97 2.14 -0.61
C ALA A 339 13.97 3.25 -1.65
N THR A 340 13.17 4.29 -1.41
CA THR A 340 13.15 5.49 -2.24
C THR A 340 13.18 6.74 -1.36
N PRO A 341 13.47 7.93 -1.90
CA PRO A 341 13.38 9.18 -1.15
C PRO A 341 11.97 9.44 -0.58
N HIS A 342 10.93 8.83 -1.15
CA HIS A 342 9.53 9.18 -0.89
C HIS A 342 8.71 8.05 -0.28
N ALA A 343 9.09 6.80 -0.48
CA ALA A 343 8.36 5.63 0.02
C ALA A 343 9.31 4.45 0.21
N ASP A 344 9.18 3.77 1.33
CA ASP A 344 9.88 2.51 1.61
C ASP A 344 8.87 1.37 1.69
N LEU A 345 9.21 0.23 1.10
CA LEU A 345 8.48 -1.01 1.31
C LEU A 345 9.39 -2.00 2.06
N PHE A 346 8.81 -2.72 2.97
CA PHE A 346 9.54 -3.72 3.76
C PHE A 346 8.92 -5.10 3.64
N ALA A 347 9.78 -6.10 3.67
CA ALA A 347 9.43 -7.50 3.80
C ALA A 347 9.64 -7.96 5.24
N LEU A 348 8.74 -8.78 5.75
CA LEU A 348 8.77 -9.31 7.11
C LEU A 348 8.45 -10.80 7.08
N HIS A 349 9.24 -11.59 7.82
CA HIS A 349 8.99 -13.01 8.04
C HIS A 349 8.77 -13.26 9.53
N LEU A 350 7.65 -13.90 9.84
CA LEU A 350 7.36 -14.42 11.18
C LEU A 350 7.13 -15.94 11.08
N GLY A 351 7.50 -16.65 12.12
CA GLY A 351 7.32 -18.11 12.15
C GLY A 351 7.36 -18.66 13.55
N ARG A 352 6.96 -19.92 13.68
CA ARG A 352 7.14 -20.68 14.89
C ARG A 352 8.62 -21.07 14.98
N PRO A 353 9.29 -20.88 16.12
CA PRO A 353 10.63 -21.43 16.30
C PRO A 353 10.53 -22.95 16.41
N ASP A 354 11.52 -23.65 15.86
CA ASP A 354 11.73 -25.08 16.04
C ASP A 354 11.87 -25.48 17.52
#